data_7e905c5b1c7a9ba2df9e40097bbe1b63
#
_entry.id   7e905c5b1c7a9ba2df9e40097bbe1b63
#
_cell.length_a   1.000
_cell.length_b   1.000
_cell.length_c   1.000
_cell.angle_alpha   90.00
_cell.angle_beta   90.00
_cell.angle_gamma   90.00
#
_symmetry.space_group_name_H-M   'P 1'
#
loop_
_entity.id
_entity.type
_entity.pdbx_description
1 polymer ?
#
loop_
_entity_poly.entity_id
_entity_poly.type
_entity_poly.pdbx_seq_one_letter_code
_entity_poly.pdbx_strand_id
1 'polypeptide(L)'
;KMVRGNDMKVRGIRGATTVEANNREEILSATHEVLQQMISENAVPEDDISAVFFTTTRDLNAEFPAAAARIHMGWTNAALMSGHEMDVPGSPQKCIRVLMLVNTQKNSDEINHVYLRRAVNLRSRGIEEKN
;
A
#
# COMPACT_ATOMS: atom_id res chain seq x y z
N LYS A 1 -7.08 -31.88 -10.07
CA LYS A 1 -7.11 -31.75 -8.64
C LYS A 1 -7.87 -30.52 -8.21
N MET A 2 -8.68 -30.68 -7.24
CA MET A 2 -9.52 -29.62 -6.73
C MET A 2 -8.72 -28.67 -5.84
N VAL A 3 -8.87 -27.36 -6.07
CA VAL A 3 -8.29 -26.37 -5.17
C VAL A 3 -9.12 -26.34 -3.90
N ARG A 4 -8.48 -26.46 -2.79
CA ARG A 4 -9.17 -26.43 -1.50
C ARG A 4 -9.12 -25.03 -0.93
N GLY A 5 -10.24 -24.59 -0.35
CA GLY A 5 -10.32 -23.28 0.25
C GLY A 5 -9.31 -23.10 1.38
N ASN A 6 -8.97 -24.20 2.09
CA ASN A 6 -8.01 -24.10 3.19
C ASN A 6 -6.56 -23.89 2.74
N ASP A 7 -6.28 -24.00 1.44
CA ASP A 7 -4.96 -23.63 0.90
C ASP A 7 -4.81 -22.14 0.75
N MET A 8 -5.91 -21.40 0.74
CA MET A 8 -5.88 -19.95 0.61
C MET A 8 -5.71 -19.32 1.99
N LYS A 9 -4.87 -18.31 2.03
CA LYS A 9 -4.64 -17.54 3.25
C LYS A 9 -4.76 -16.06 2.93
N VAL A 10 -5.01 -15.26 3.95
CA VAL A 10 -4.99 -13.81 3.82
C VAL A 10 -3.57 -13.35 4.13
N ARG A 11 -2.99 -12.59 3.21
CA ARG A 11 -1.65 -12.01 3.42
C ARG A 11 -1.72 -10.51 3.28
N GLY A 12 -0.88 -9.83 4.04
CA GLY A 12 -0.77 -8.38 3.95
C GLY A 12 0.45 -7.99 3.14
N ILE A 13 0.24 -7.10 2.18
CA ILE A 13 1.33 -6.49 1.41
C ILE A 13 1.42 -5.04 1.84
N ARG A 14 2.60 -4.61 2.27
CA ARG A 14 2.82 -3.22 2.63
C ARG A 14 3.41 -2.46 1.46
N GLY A 15 2.98 -1.22 1.32
CA GLY A 15 3.56 -0.31 0.36
C GLY A 15 3.70 1.06 0.96
N ALA A 16 4.65 1.84 0.48
CA ALA A 16 4.80 3.22 0.92
C ALA A 16 5.51 4.03 -0.15
N THR A 17 5.17 5.31 -0.21
CA THR A 17 5.79 6.25 -1.13
C THR A 17 5.67 7.65 -0.54
N THR A 18 6.31 8.61 -1.19
CA THR A 18 6.23 10.01 -0.77
C THR A 18 5.92 10.87 -1.99
N VAL A 19 5.45 12.10 -1.73
CA VAL A 19 5.24 13.10 -2.76
C VAL A 19 6.02 14.36 -2.40
N GLU A 20 6.25 15.22 -3.39
CA GLU A 20 6.98 16.47 -3.17
C GLU A 20 6.06 17.60 -2.77
N ALA A 21 4.82 17.58 -3.22
CA ALA A 21 3.84 18.63 -2.91
C ALA A 21 2.50 18.03 -2.59
N ASN A 22 1.75 18.71 -1.71
CA ASN A 22 0.40 18.31 -1.34
C ASN A 22 -0.55 18.80 -2.41
N ASN A 23 -0.69 18.05 -3.49
CA ASN A 23 -1.69 18.36 -4.50
C ASN A 23 -2.29 17.06 -5.03
N ARG A 24 -3.44 17.20 -5.65
CA ARG A 24 -4.24 16.07 -6.09
C ARG A 24 -3.48 15.19 -7.08
N GLU A 25 -2.84 15.81 -8.07
CA GLU A 25 -2.15 15.07 -9.12
C GLU A 25 -1.02 14.21 -8.56
N GLU A 26 -0.22 14.77 -7.66
CA GLU A 26 0.91 14.02 -7.11
C GLU A 26 0.44 12.89 -6.21
N ILE A 27 -0.59 13.13 -5.42
CA ILE A 27 -1.11 12.08 -4.53
C ILE A 27 -1.64 10.92 -5.37
N LEU A 28 -2.42 11.22 -6.41
CA LEU A 28 -2.97 10.16 -7.26
C LEU A 28 -1.88 9.42 -8.03
N SER A 29 -0.91 10.16 -8.58
CA SER A 29 0.16 9.55 -9.37
C SER A 29 1.04 8.67 -8.52
N ALA A 30 1.45 9.13 -7.34
CA ALA A 30 2.30 8.35 -6.47
C ALA A 30 1.58 7.11 -5.92
N THR A 31 0.30 7.25 -5.60
CA THR A 31 -0.49 6.12 -5.13
C THR A 31 -0.65 5.08 -6.23
N HIS A 32 -0.93 5.53 -7.45
CA HIS A 32 -1.03 4.63 -8.58
C HIS A 32 0.27 3.84 -8.78
N GLU A 33 1.39 4.53 -8.71
CA GLU A 33 2.69 3.90 -8.89
C GLU A 33 2.94 2.80 -7.86
N VAL A 34 2.72 3.10 -6.58
CA VAL A 34 2.98 2.11 -5.54
C VAL A 34 2.02 0.94 -5.62
N LEU A 35 0.74 1.19 -5.94
CA LEU A 35 -0.23 0.12 -6.10
C LEU A 35 0.15 -0.80 -7.25
N GLN A 36 0.53 -0.24 -8.39
CA GLN A 36 0.94 -1.05 -9.54
C GLN A 36 2.13 -1.93 -9.20
N GLN A 37 3.08 -1.39 -8.48
CA GLN A 37 4.28 -2.15 -8.13
C GLN A 37 3.98 -3.24 -7.12
N MET A 38 3.11 -2.97 -6.14
CA MET A 38 2.67 -3.99 -5.20
C MET A 38 2.01 -5.17 -5.92
N ILE A 39 1.19 -4.86 -6.90
CA ILE A 39 0.46 -5.88 -7.66
C ILE A 39 1.41 -6.67 -8.55
N SER A 40 2.28 -5.99 -9.29
CA SER A 40 3.16 -6.69 -10.23
C SER A 40 4.20 -7.55 -9.53
N GLU A 41 4.75 -7.08 -8.43
CA GLU A 41 5.78 -7.84 -7.70
C GLU A 41 5.21 -9.01 -6.93
N ASN A 42 3.91 -9.02 -6.70
CA ASN A 42 3.27 -10.11 -5.97
C ASN A 42 2.29 -10.92 -6.84
N ALA A 43 2.18 -10.56 -8.12
CA ALA A 43 1.30 -11.24 -9.07
C ALA A 43 -0.13 -11.37 -8.53
N VAL A 44 -0.73 -10.27 -8.12
CA VAL A 44 -2.05 -10.25 -7.47
C VAL A 44 -3.15 -9.94 -8.48
N PRO A 45 -4.09 -10.86 -8.71
CA PRO A 45 -5.29 -10.52 -9.49
C PRO A 45 -6.21 -9.62 -8.64
N GLU A 46 -6.93 -8.73 -9.30
CA GLU A 46 -7.82 -7.82 -8.58
C GLU A 46 -8.83 -8.58 -7.74
N ASP A 47 -9.35 -9.68 -8.25
CA ASP A 47 -10.37 -10.45 -7.52
C ASP A 47 -9.87 -11.02 -6.19
N ASP A 48 -8.56 -11.12 -6.03
CA ASP A 48 -7.98 -11.62 -4.80
C ASP A 48 -7.67 -10.53 -3.79
N ILE A 49 -7.91 -9.26 -4.14
CA ILE A 49 -7.74 -8.16 -3.21
C ILE A 49 -9.02 -8.01 -2.39
N SER A 50 -8.92 -8.25 -1.09
CA SER A 50 -10.09 -8.15 -0.24
C SER A 50 -10.29 -6.72 0.29
N ALA A 51 -9.21 -6.06 0.70
CA ALA A 51 -9.30 -4.71 1.24
C ALA A 51 -7.97 -4.00 1.08
N VAL A 52 -8.03 -2.66 0.99
CA VAL A 52 -6.82 -1.85 0.96
C VAL A 52 -7.02 -0.66 1.88
N PHE A 53 -6.08 -0.49 2.80
CA PHE A 53 -6.05 0.64 3.72
C PHE A 53 -4.95 1.59 3.29
N PHE A 54 -5.30 2.89 3.23
CA PHE A 54 -4.35 3.93 2.89
C PHE A 54 -4.20 4.87 4.07
N THR A 55 -2.97 5.23 4.40
CA THR A 55 -2.75 6.29 5.35
C THR A 55 -1.86 7.35 4.72
N THR A 56 -2.02 8.57 5.18
CA THR A 56 -1.13 9.67 4.80
C THR A 56 -0.68 10.37 6.06
N THR A 57 0.49 11.01 5.96
CA THR A 57 0.88 11.98 6.98
C THR A 57 -0.09 13.16 6.92
N ARG A 58 -0.17 13.93 8.02
CA ARG A 58 -1.18 14.98 8.14
C ARG A 58 -1.02 16.11 7.14
N ASP A 59 0.18 16.26 6.61
CA ASP A 59 0.48 17.29 5.61
C ASP A 59 -0.08 16.98 4.22
N LEU A 60 -0.71 15.82 4.04
CA LEU A 60 -1.35 15.44 2.79
C LEU A 60 -2.87 15.41 2.99
N ASN A 61 -3.56 16.40 2.40
CA ASN A 61 -5.01 16.47 2.49
C ASN A 61 -5.67 16.93 1.20
N ALA A 62 -4.92 16.97 0.10
CA ALA A 62 -5.46 17.47 -1.16
C ALA A 62 -6.35 16.44 -1.87
N GLU A 63 -6.20 15.16 -1.55
CA GLU A 63 -7.01 14.11 -2.16
C GLU A 63 -6.90 12.83 -1.34
N PHE A 64 -7.93 11.97 -1.43
CA PHE A 64 -7.86 10.63 -0.87
C PHE A 64 -6.96 9.75 -1.75
N PRO A 65 -5.95 9.08 -1.17
CA PRO A 65 -5.17 8.13 -1.98
C PRO A 65 -6.03 7.04 -2.60
N ALA A 66 -7.10 6.63 -1.91
CA ALA A 66 -8.00 5.60 -2.43
C ALA A 66 -8.60 5.97 -3.77
N ALA A 67 -8.68 7.26 -4.10
CA ALA A 67 -9.20 7.68 -5.40
C ALA A 67 -8.36 7.15 -6.55
N ALA A 68 -7.04 6.92 -6.34
CA ALA A 68 -6.20 6.34 -7.38
C ALA A 68 -6.64 4.92 -7.75
N ALA A 69 -7.10 4.15 -6.77
CA ALA A 69 -7.58 2.80 -7.02
C ALA A 69 -8.81 2.82 -7.93
N ARG A 70 -9.73 3.75 -7.69
CA ARG A 70 -10.93 3.86 -8.51
C ARG A 70 -10.65 4.46 -9.88
N ILE A 71 -9.86 5.53 -9.93
CA ILE A 71 -9.66 6.30 -11.17
C ILE A 71 -8.61 5.65 -12.06
N HIS A 72 -7.46 5.27 -11.49
CA HIS A 72 -6.35 4.78 -12.30
C HIS A 72 -6.30 3.26 -12.42
N MET A 73 -6.76 2.54 -11.40
CA MET A 73 -6.76 1.07 -11.45
C MET A 73 -8.11 0.51 -11.89
N GLY A 74 -9.16 1.32 -11.84
CA GLY A 74 -10.49 0.87 -12.25
C GLY A 74 -11.13 -0.14 -11.30
N TRP A 75 -10.68 -0.18 -10.05
CA TRP A 75 -11.22 -1.15 -9.09
C TRP A 75 -12.63 -0.78 -8.67
N THR A 76 -13.49 -1.78 -8.60
CA THR A 76 -14.89 -1.59 -8.22
C THR A 76 -15.30 -2.44 -7.03
N ASN A 77 -14.55 -3.50 -6.70
CA ASN A 77 -14.98 -4.48 -5.71
C ASN A 77 -14.17 -4.47 -4.42
N ALA A 78 -12.92 -4.04 -4.46
CA ALA A 78 -12.09 -4.04 -3.25
C ALA A 78 -12.60 -3.00 -2.26
N ALA A 79 -12.62 -3.35 -0.98
CA ALA A 79 -13.00 -2.42 0.07
C ALA A 79 -11.83 -1.50 0.36
N LEU A 80 -12.07 -0.18 0.33
CA LEU A 80 -11.03 0.82 0.47
C LEU A 80 -11.31 1.73 1.66
N MET A 81 -10.26 2.11 2.35
CA MET A 81 -10.37 3.05 3.47
C MET A 81 -9.13 3.92 3.52
N SER A 82 -9.29 5.21 3.81
CA SER A 82 -8.19 6.15 3.94
C SER A 82 -8.27 6.84 5.31
N GLY A 83 -7.11 7.16 5.86
CA GLY A 83 -7.03 7.90 7.12
C GLY A 83 -5.67 8.53 7.27
N HIS A 84 -5.51 9.32 8.34
CA HIS A 84 -4.21 9.90 8.66
C HIS A 84 -3.41 8.95 9.54
N GLU A 85 -2.10 9.01 9.38
CA GLU A 85 -1.17 8.22 10.16
C GLU A 85 -0.89 8.91 11.49
N MET A 86 -0.36 8.13 12.45
CA MET A 86 0.11 8.70 13.70
C MET A 86 1.23 9.69 13.44
N ASP A 87 1.15 10.83 14.11
CA ASP A 87 2.09 11.93 13.90
C ASP A 87 3.28 11.80 14.86
N VAL A 88 4.15 10.85 14.56
CA VAL A 88 5.31 10.58 15.40
C VAL A 88 6.47 11.49 14.99
N PRO A 89 7.06 12.23 15.95
CA PRO A 89 8.19 13.11 15.61
C PRO A 89 9.33 12.33 14.94
N GLY A 90 9.86 12.91 13.88
CA GLY A 90 10.95 12.31 13.13
C GLY A 90 10.53 11.33 12.06
N SER A 91 9.24 11.04 11.92
CA SER A 91 8.78 10.19 10.84
C SER A 91 8.78 10.97 9.50
N PRO A 92 8.83 10.26 8.37
CA PRO A 92 8.84 10.91 7.06
C PRO A 92 7.60 11.78 6.84
N GLN A 93 7.80 12.88 6.11
CA GLN A 93 6.70 13.77 5.75
C GLN A 93 6.22 13.46 4.34
N LYS A 94 5.01 13.94 4.03
CA LYS A 94 4.38 13.76 2.72
C LYS A 94 4.43 12.31 2.27
N CYS A 95 4.07 11.44 3.19
CA CYS A 95 4.19 9.99 3.04
C CYS A 95 2.81 9.35 2.90
N ILE A 96 2.70 8.43 1.94
CA ILE A 96 1.50 7.62 1.73
C ILE A 96 1.89 6.18 2.01
N ARG A 97 1.11 5.51 2.87
CA ARG A 97 1.33 4.10 3.18
C ARG A 97 0.10 3.30 2.79
N VAL A 98 0.36 2.06 2.39
CA VAL A 98 -0.69 1.17 1.90
C VAL A 98 -0.56 -0.17 2.60
N LEU A 99 -1.68 -0.70 3.05
CA LEU A 99 -1.75 -2.10 3.48
C LEU A 99 -2.81 -2.77 2.63
N MET A 100 -2.38 -3.74 1.81
CA MET A 100 -3.27 -4.47 0.92
C MET A 100 -3.43 -5.88 1.45
N LEU A 101 -4.67 -6.29 1.70
CA LEU A 101 -4.99 -7.64 2.14
C LEU A 101 -5.43 -8.46 0.94
N VAL A 102 -4.73 -9.55 0.70
CA VAL A 102 -4.99 -10.39 -0.47
C VAL A 102 -5.22 -11.84 -0.05
N ASN A 103 -6.04 -12.53 -0.80
CA ASN A 103 -6.21 -13.97 -0.67
C ASN A 103 -5.21 -14.65 -1.60
N THR A 104 -4.40 -15.55 -1.06
CA THR A 104 -3.32 -16.14 -1.83
C THR A 104 -2.89 -17.46 -1.21
N GLN A 105 -2.23 -18.29 -1.99
CA GLN A 105 -1.61 -19.51 -1.50
C GLN A 105 -0.16 -19.28 -1.05
N LYS A 106 0.35 -18.07 -1.24
CA LYS A 106 1.74 -17.76 -0.89
C LYS A 106 1.97 -17.78 0.60
N ASN A 107 3.17 -18.17 0.99
CA ASN A 107 3.59 -18.03 2.37
C ASN A 107 3.99 -16.59 2.65
N SER A 108 4.04 -16.23 3.92
CA SER A 108 4.35 -14.84 4.29
C SER A 108 5.73 -14.40 3.82
N ASP A 109 6.68 -15.32 3.74
CA ASP A 109 8.04 -14.99 3.29
C ASP A 109 8.13 -14.84 1.77
N GLU A 110 7.07 -15.16 1.04
CA GLU A 110 7.00 -14.95 -0.41
C GLU A 110 6.38 -13.62 -0.80
N ILE A 111 5.95 -12.84 0.19
CA ILE A 111 5.33 -11.53 -0.06
C ILE A 111 6.43 -10.47 -0.18
N ASN A 112 6.33 -9.66 -1.22
CA ASN A 112 7.27 -8.58 -1.48
C ASN A 112 6.62 -7.25 -1.12
N HIS A 113 7.15 -6.58 -0.09
CA HIS A 113 6.69 -5.24 0.28
C HIS A 113 7.41 -4.20 -0.58
N VAL A 114 6.76 -3.07 -0.83
CA VAL A 114 7.25 -2.08 -1.79
C VAL A 114 7.44 -0.74 -1.09
N TYR A 115 8.65 -0.22 -1.11
CA TYR A 115 8.98 1.09 -0.53
C TYR A 115 9.65 1.94 -1.60
N LEU A 116 8.99 3.04 -1.98
CA LEU A 116 9.43 3.87 -3.08
C LEU A 116 9.85 5.25 -2.61
N ARG A 117 10.67 5.90 -3.41
CA ARG A 117 11.11 7.28 -3.19
C ARG A 117 11.70 7.42 -1.78
N ARG A 118 11.32 8.46 -1.04
CA ARG A 118 11.90 8.67 0.29
C ARG A 118 11.37 7.70 1.33
N ALA A 119 10.36 6.90 0.99
CA ALA A 119 9.84 5.88 1.90
C ALA A 119 10.74 4.64 1.98
N VAL A 120 11.79 4.55 1.17
CA VAL A 120 12.68 3.38 1.21
C VAL A 120 13.28 3.15 2.60
N ASN A 121 13.42 4.20 3.40
CA ASN A 121 14.04 4.11 4.72
C ASN A 121 13.09 3.62 5.80
N LEU A 122 11.79 3.48 5.52
CA LEU A 122 10.86 3.04 6.55
C LEU A 122 11.17 1.64 7.04
N ARG A 123 11.55 0.75 6.14
CA ARG A 123 11.89 -0.61 6.53
C ARG A 123 13.24 -0.66 7.26
N SER A 124 14.22 0.10 6.78
CA SER A 124 15.53 0.18 7.42
C SER A 124 15.42 0.68 8.85
N ARG A 125 14.56 1.68 9.05
CA ARG A 125 14.37 2.25 10.37
C ARG A 125 13.88 1.21 11.37
N GLY A 126 12.95 0.37 10.96
CA GLY A 126 12.47 -0.70 11.82
C GLY A 126 13.55 -1.69 12.17
N ILE A 127 14.46 -1.97 11.25
CA ILE A 127 15.58 -2.87 11.51
C ILE A 127 16.55 -2.24 12.49
N GLU A 128 16.83 -0.96 12.32
CA GLU A 128 17.75 -0.24 13.21
C GLU A 128 17.25 -0.21 14.63
N GLU A 129 15.96 -0.06 14.83
CA GLU A 129 15.37 -0.03 16.16
C GLU A 129 15.51 -1.36 16.90
N LYS A 130 15.70 -2.44 16.19
CA LYS A 130 15.88 -3.75 16.79
C LYS A 130 17.29 -3.99 17.27
N ASN A 131 18.21 -3.21 16.80
CA ASN A 131 19.61 -3.34 17.15
C ASN A 131 19.97 -2.41 18.30
#